data_859d49bc4b081374741b2887e19fd63c
#
_entry.id   859d49bc4b081374741b2887e19fd63c
#
_cell.length_a   1.000
_cell.length_b   1.000
_cell.length_c   1.000
_cell.angle_alpha   90.00
_cell.angle_beta   90.00
_cell.angle_gamma   90.00
#
_symmetry.space_group_name_H-M   'P 1'
#
loop_
_entity.id
_entity.type
_entity.pdbx_description
1 polymer ?
#
loop_
_entity_poly.entity_id
_entity_poly.type
_entity_poly.pdbx_seq_one_letter_code
_entity_poly.pdbx_strand_id
1 'polypeptide(L)'
;MEQGEFVKGGTEIIRLENPAARDVVCFISALHYPNIVPGETRALFRLDDAPAGEAVVTYRAPNVDPLSRTFKIKIRVPQHTALVSGVMCSVDLLTRERHGFGLPADAFQQRDNGQVIVLAEKDGKAEQIVVKPGITDNNMTEILDAEPLKGRKFIVRGQTFVNDGDQLSVLKEL
;
A
#
# COMPACT_ATOMS: atom_id res chain seq x y z
N MET A 1 -6.69 -29.85 35.43
CA MET A 1 -7.49 -30.28 36.60
C MET A 1 -7.76 -31.75 36.47
N GLU A 2 -7.50 -32.48 37.53
CA GLU A 2 -7.72 -33.92 37.56
C GLU A 2 -8.99 -34.26 38.36
N GLN A 3 -9.49 -35.48 38.19
CA GLN A 3 -10.69 -35.95 38.86
C GLN A 3 -10.43 -36.05 40.38
N GLY A 4 -11.19 -35.31 41.19
CA GLY A 4 -11.04 -35.27 42.65
C GLY A 4 -10.37 -33.99 43.18
N GLU A 5 -9.93 -33.08 42.34
CA GLU A 5 -9.43 -31.77 42.76
C GLU A 5 -10.54 -30.86 43.30
N PHE A 6 -10.25 -30.21 44.44
CA PHE A 6 -11.20 -29.31 45.09
C PHE A 6 -11.07 -27.89 44.45
N VAL A 7 -12.17 -27.42 43.88
CA VAL A 7 -12.25 -26.07 43.26
C VAL A 7 -13.06 -25.12 44.15
N LYS A 8 -12.55 -23.89 44.28
CA LYS A 8 -13.27 -22.79 44.92
C LYS A 8 -14.10 -22.01 43.91
N GLY A 9 -15.17 -21.35 44.38
CA GLY A 9 -15.93 -20.43 43.53
C GLY A 9 -15.02 -19.35 42.93
N GLY A 10 -15.04 -19.17 41.59
CA GLY A 10 -14.19 -18.27 40.85
C GLY A 10 -12.89 -18.88 40.27
N THR A 11 -12.62 -20.17 40.53
CA THR A 11 -11.49 -20.87 39.90
C THR A 11 -11.78 -21.08 38.41
N GLU A 12 -10.84 -20.69 37.53
CA GLU A 12 -10.92 -20.96 36.09
C GLU A 12 -10.71 -22.45 35.85
N ILE A 13 -11.73 -23.13 35.33
CA ILE A 13 -11.72 -24.57 35.11
C ILE A 13 -11.35 -24.94 33.69
N ILE A 14 -11.89 -24.18 32.71
CA ILE A 14 -11.71 -24.43 31.27
C ILE A 14 -11.56 -23.10 30.57
N ARG A 15 -10.61 -23.00 29.68
CA ARG A 15 -10.47 -21.93 28.71
C ARG A 15 -10.88 -22.45 27.35
N LEU A 16 -11.90 -21.82 26.75
CA LEU A 16 -12.37 -22.17 25.42
C LEU A 16 -11.83 -21.15 24.41
N GLU A 17 -11.21 -21.64 23.36
CA GLU A 17 -10.76 -20.82 22.24
C GLU A 17 -11.46 -21.28 20.95
N ASN A 18 -11.91 -20.33 20.14
CA ASN A 18 -12.46 -20.63 18.82
C ASN A 18 -11.43 -20.26 17.75
N PRO A 19 -10.68 -21.22 17.21
CA PRO A 19 -9.67 -20.95 16.20
C PRO A 19 -10.25 -20.48 14.84
N ALA A 20 -11.54 -20.67 14.62
CA ALA A 20 -12.22 -20.21 13.40
C ALA A 20 -12.59 -18.72 13.43
N ALA A 21 -12.58 -18.08 14.61
CA ALA A 21 -12.98 -16.68 14.78
C ALA A 21 -11.79 -15.85 15.32
N ARG A 22 -10.80 -15.63 14.46
CA ARG A 22 -9.61 -14.83 14.79
C ARG A 22 -9.72 -13.45 14.19
N ASP A 23 -9.29 -12.44 14.93
CA ASP A 23 -9.18 -11.06 14.46
C ASP A 23 -7.74 -10.58 14.65
N VAL A 24 -7.21 -9.89 13.63
CA VAL A 24 -6.04 -9.04 13.79
C VAL A 24 -6.52 -7.70 14.34
N VAL A 25 -5.88 -7.25 15.41
CA VAL A 25 -6.16 -5.96 16.05
C VAL A 25 -5.01 -5.02 15.79
N CYS A 26 -5.30 -3.87 15.19
CA CYS A 26 -4.32 -2.82 14.93
C CYS A 26 -4.75 -1.51 15.59
N PHE A 27 -3.74 -0.71 15.93
CA PHE A 27 -3.91 0.66 16.41
C PHE A 27 -3.33 1.61 15.37
N ILE A 28 -4.18 2.44 14.77
CA ILE A 28 -3.86 3.28 13.62
C ILE A 28 -3.89 4.74 14.03
N SER A 29 -2.96 5.54 13.51
CA SER A 29 -2.95 6.99 13.77
C SER A 29 -4.29 7.65 13.37
N ALA A 30 -4.77 8.56 14.20
CA ALA A 30 -5.99 9.33 13.99
C ALA A 30 -6.04 10.04 12.62
N LEU A 31 -4.91 10.38 12.04
CA LEU A 31 -4.80 11.00 10.71
C LEU A 31 -5.46 10.16 9.60
N HIS A 32 -5.46 8.84 9.76
CA HIS A 32 -6.05 7.91 8.79
C HIS A 32 -7.52 7.60 9.05
N TYR A 33 -8.10 8.15 10.12
CA TYR A 33 -9.48 7.84 10.51
C TYR A 33 -10.51 7.99 9.37
N PRO A 34 -10.48 9.09 8.57
CA PRO A 34 -11.44 9.26 7.48
C PRO A 34 -11.29 8.22 6.35
N ASN A 35 -10.09 7.66 6.21
CA ASN A 35 -9.74 6.77 5.09
C ASN A 35 -9.99 5.28 5.40
N ILE A 36 -10.35 4.93 6.64
CA ILE A 36 -10.61 3.55 7.04
C ILE A 36 -12.11 3.34 7.16
N VAL A 37 -12.69 2.60 6.23
CA VAL A 37 -14.13 2.31 6.17
C VAL A 37 -14.35 0.81 6.39
N PRO A 38 -15.03 0.40 7.48
CA PRO A 38 -15.38 -1.00 7.71
C PRO A 38 -16.22 -1.56 6.55
N GLY A 39 -15.88 -2.76 6.09
CA GLY A 39 -16.49 -3.40 4.95
C GLY A 39 -15.88 -3.04 3.59
N GLU A 40 -15.09 -1.96 3.49
CA GLU A 40 -14.52 -1.47 2.23
C GLU A 40 -12.99 -1.49 2.24
N THR A 41 -12.36 -1.00 3.33
CA THR A 41 -10.89 -0.91 3.39
C THR A 41 -10.28 -2.31 3.41
N ARG A 42 -9.51 -2.60 2.37
CA ARG A 42 -8.79 -3.88 2.22
C ARG A 42 -7.54 -3.88 3.08
N ALA A 43 -7.19 -5.06 3.58
CA ALA A 43 -6.02 -5.32 4.41
C ALA A 43 -5.27 -6.53 3.86
N LEU A 44 -3.98 -6.35 3.60
CA LEU A 44 -3.07 -7.42 3.20
C LEU A 44 -2.23 -7.80 4.41
N PHE A 45 -2.22 -9.08 4.76
CA PHE A 45 -1.40 -9.62 5.84
C PHE A 45 -0.07 -10.11 5.30
N ARG A 46 1.00 -9.83 6.05
CA ARG A 46 2.33 -10.43 5.82
C ARG A 46 2.85 -11.04 7.11
N LEU A 47 3.44 -12.21 6.98
CA LEU A 47 4.15 -12.92 8.04
C LEU A 47 5.60 -13.11 7.58
N ASP A 48 6.56 -12.58 8.31
CA ASP A 48 7.98 -12.59 7.92
C ASP A 48 8.20 -12.12 6.46
N ASP A 49 7.55 -10.99 6.09
CA ASP A 49 7.53 -10.39 4.75
C ASP A 49 6.87 -11.25 3.65
N ALA A 50 6.43 -12.46 3.94
CA ALA A 50 5.67 -13.29 3.00
C ALA A 50 4.17 -12.96 3.06
N PRO A 51 3.48 -12.94 1.90
CA PRO A 51 2.02 -12.77 1.87
C PRO A 51 1.33 -13.88 2.67
N ALA A 52 0.49 -13.48 3.62
CA ALA A 52 -0.21 -14.41 4.51
C ALA A 52 -1.74 -14.40 4.31
N GLY A 53 -2.27 -13.50 3.51
CA GLY A 53 -3.69 -13.42 3.18
C GLY A 53 -4.20 -12.00 3.01
N GLU A 54 -5.47 -11.91 2.65
CA GLU A 54 -6.18 -10.64 2.44
C GLU A 54 -7.56 -10.71 3.11
N ALA A 55 -8.01 -9.57 3.62
CA ALA A 55 -9.35 -9.40 4.17
C ALA A 55 -9.79 -7.93 4.11
N VAL A 56 -10.95 -7.63 4.64
CA VAL A 56 -11.43 -6.26 4.83
C VAL A 56 -11.49 -5.90 6.31
N VAL A 57 -11.33 -4.62 6.62
CA VAL A 57 -11.54 -4.10 7.97
C VAL A 57 -13.00 -4.35 8.36
N THR A 58 -13.21 -5.06 9.47
CA THR A 58 -14.57 -5.39 9.95
C THR A 58 -15.07 -4.44 11.03
N TYR A 59 -14.17 -3.76 11.71
CA TYR A 59 -14.50 -2.85 12.78
C TYR A 59 -13.51 -1.69 12.87
N ARG A 60 -14.03 -0.49 13.11
CA ARG A 60 -13.30 0.71 13.47
C ARG A 60 -13.87 1.30 14.75
N ALA A 61 -13.04 1.56 15.74
CA ALA A 61 -13.48 2.22 16.98
C ALA A 61 -14.06 3.61 16.67
N PRO A 62 -15.19 3.99 17.28
CA PRO A 62 -15.81 5.31 17.05
C PRO A 62 -15.03 6.45 17.70
N ASN A 63 -14.12 6.15 18.61
CA ASN A 63 -13.33 7.11 19.36
C ASN A 63 -11.83 6.91 19.13
N VAL A 64 -11.11 8.01 19.25
CA VAL A 64 -9.64 8.06 19.24
C VAL A 64 -9.16 8.16 20.68
N ASP A 65 -8.15 7.39 21.02
CA ASP A 65 -7.46 7.53 22.29
C ASP A 65 -6.65 8.85 22.30
N PRO A 66 -6.91 9.77 23.22
CA PRO A 66 -6.29 11.10 23.21
C PRO A 66 -4.81 11.08 23.57
N LEU A 67 -4.36 10.06 24.31
CA LEU A 67 -2.97 9.94 24.76
C LEU A 67 -2.07 9.42 23.64
N SER A 68 -2.45 8.31 23.03
CA SER A 68 -1.70 7.69 21.93
C SER A 68 -2.03 8.30 20.54
N ARG A 69 -3.12 9.05 20.43
CA ARG A 69 -3.67 9.57 19.17
C ARG A 69 -3.93 8.48 18.14
N THR A 70 -4.35 7.30 18.61
CA THR A 70 -4.68 6.16 17.76
C THR A 70 -6.12 5.72 17.95
N PHE A 71 -6.63 4.97 16.98
CA PHE A 71 -7.90 4.27 17.09
C PHE A 71 -7.70 2.79 16.75
N LYS A 72 -8.53 1.96 17.35
CA LYS A 72 -8.50 0.51 17.15
C LYS A 72 -9.31 0.12 15.92
N ILE A 73 -8.73 -0.77 15.11
CA ILE A 73 -9.45 -1.52 14.08
C ILE A 73 -9.37 -3.01 14.34
N LYS A 74 -10.32 -3.75 13.77
CA LYS A 74 -10.28 -5.23 13.72
C LYS A 74 -10.47 -5.68 12.30
N ILE A 75 -9.73 -6.72 11.94
CA ILE A 75 -9.78 -7.35 10.62
C ILE A 75 -9.98 -8.83 10.86
N ARG A 76 -11.08 -9.39 10.35
CA ARG A 76 -11.35 -10.82 10.48
C ARG A 76 -10.38 -11.61 9.62
N VAL A 77 -9.62 -12.50 10.26
CA VAL A 77 -8.66 -13.38 9.57
C VAL A 77 -9.43 -14.48 8.81
N PRO A 78 -9.18 -14.66 7.51
CA PRO A 78 -9.75 -15.78 6.76
C PRO A 78 -9.32 -17.14 7.33
N GLN A 79 -10.17 -18.16 7.22
CA GLN A 79 -9.93 -19.47 7.84
C GLN A 79 -8.68 -20.19 7.29
N HIS A 80 -8.31 -19.94 6.04
CA HIS A 80 -7.23 -20.63 5.32
C HIS A 80 -5.89 -19.86 5.34
N THR A 81 -5.66 -19.01 6.34
CA THR A 81 -4.41 -18.28 6.48
C THR A 81 -3.44 -18.98 7.42
N ALA A 82 -2.13 -18.76 7.21
CA ALA A 82 -1.07 -19.23 8.11
C ALA A 82 -1.05 -18.49 9.46
N LEU A 83 -1.87 -17.44 9.63
CA LEU A 83 -1.92 -16.67 10.86
C LEU A 83 -2.59 -17.45 11.98
N VAL A 84 -1.91 -17.60 13.10
CA VAL A 84 -2.42 -18.22 14.32
C VAL A 84 -2.55 -17.20 15.45
N SER A 85 -3.38 -17.49 16.45
CA SER A 85 -3.53 -16.61 17.62
C SER A 85 -2.20 -16.46 18.36
N GLY A 86 -1.87 -15.21 18.76
CA GLY A 86 -0.64 -14.90 19.49
C GLY A 86 0.55 -14.51 18.60
N VAL A 87 0.44 -14.63 17.28
CA VAL A 87 1.51 -14.21 16.35
C VAL A 87 1.32 -12.73 15.95
N MET A 88 2.44 -12.02 15.85
CA MET A 88 2.47 -10.69 15.24
C MET A 88 2.57 -10.81 13.73
N CYS A 89 1.86 -9.97 13.01
CA CYS A 89 1.93 -9.86 11.55
C CYS A 89 1.95 -8.39 11.13
N SER A 90 2.53 -8.12 9.97
CA SER A 90 2.42 -6.83 9.31
C SER A 90 1.10 -6.74 8.54
N VAL A 91 0.50 -5.56 8.56
CA VAL A 91 -0.76 -5.30 7.86
C VAL A 91 -0.63 -4.05 7.01
N ASP A 92 -0.78 -4.20 5.71
CA ASP A 92 -0.89 -3.09 4.77
C ASP A 92 -2.36 -2.77 4.54
N LEU A 93 -2.77 -1.54 4.82
CA LEU A 93 -4.13 -1.08 4.60
C LEU A 93 -4.22 -0.30 3.29
N LEU A 94 -5.03 -0.79 2.38
CA LEU A 94 -5.29 -0.13 1.10
C LEU A 94 -6.39 0.92 1.30
N THR A 95 -5.96 2.15 1.56
CA THR A 95 -6.87 3.26 1.87
C THR A 95 -7.38 4.00 0.65
N ARG A 96 -6.68 3.88 -0.47
CA ARG A 96 -7.07 4.45 -1.77
C ARG A 96 -6.57 3.56 -2.89
N GLU A 97 -7.43 3.33 -3.85
CA GLU A 97 -7.09 2.70 -5.12
C GLU A 97 -7.55 3.63 -6.24
N ARG A 98 -6.67 3.88 -7.19
CA ARG A 98 -6.98 4.69 -8.35
C ARG A 98 -6.18 4.21 -9.54
N HIS A 99 -6.76 4.32 -10.72
CA HIS A 99 -6.05 4.09 -11.96
C HIS A 99 -5.38 5.39 -12.39
N GLY A 100 -4.08 5.35 -12.59
CA GLY A 100 -3.28 6.48 -13.02
C GLY A 100 -2.35 6.07 -14.16
N PHE A 101 -1.81 7.06 -14.86
CA PHE A 101 -0.72 6.86 -15.81
C PHE A 101 0.60 7.04 -15.04
N GLY A 102 1.49 6.06 -15.15
CA GLY A 102 2.77 6.08 -14.46
C GLY A 102 3.91 5.66 -15.36
N LEU A 103 5.09 6.14 -15.01
CA LEU A 103 6.37 5.74 -15.62
C LEU A 103 7.29 5.21 -14.53
N PRO A 104 8.31 4.40 -14.89
CA PRO A 104 9.36 4.04 -13.96
C PRO A 104 9.95 5.29 -13.28
N ALA A 105 10.20 5.22 -11.97
CA ALA A 105 10.68 6.36 -11.19
C ALA A 105 11.97 6.97 -11.77
N ASP A 106 12.83 6.14 -12.35
CA ASP A 106 14.07 6.57 -13.00
C ASP A 106 13.86 7.42 -14.26
N ALA A 107 12.67 7.39 -14.85
CA ALA A 107 12.36 8.23 -16.03
C ALA A 107 12.17 9.71 -15.70
N PHE A 108 11.96 10.03 -14.42
CA PHE A 108 11.76 11.40 -13.96
C PHE A 108 13.12 12.06 -13.68
N GLN A 109 13.27 13.27 -14.16
CA GLN A 109 14.46 14.10 -13.93
C GLN A 109 14.05 15.39 -13.24
N GLN A 110 14.75 15.72 -12.17
CA GLN A 110 14.58 17.02 -11.51
C GLN A 110 15.56 18.04 -12.12
N ARG A 111 15.07 19.21 -12.45
CA ARG A 111 15.85 20.34 -12.95
C ARG A 111 16.18 21.33 -11.84
N ASP A 112 17.22 22.12 -12.03
CA ASP A 112 17.70 23.11 -11.04
C ASP A 112 16.63 24.15 -10.64
N ASN A 113 15.66 24.40 -11.50
CA ASN A 113 14.52 25.28 -11.23
C ASN A 113 13.40 24.60 -10.41
N GLY A 114 13.61 23.36 -9.93
CA GLY A 114 12.66 22.58 -9.15
C GLY A 114 11.55 21.89 -9.98
N GLN A 115 11.57 22.03 -11.30
CA GLN A 115 10.63 21.32 -12.18
C GLN A 115 11.03 19.86 -12.33
N VAL A 116 10.03 18.99 -12.43
CA VAL A 116 10.21 17.59 -12.77
C VAL A 116 9.80 17.39 -14.21
N ILE A 117 10.65 16.72 -14.96
CA ILE A 117 10.45 16.46 -16.39
C ILE A 117 10.53 14.97 -16.68
N VAL A 118 9.92 14.57 -17.80
CA VAL A 118 10.14 13.30 -18.49
C VAL A 118 10.51 13.59 -19.95
N LEU A 119 11.18 12.65 -20.60
CA LEU A 119 11.51 12.74 -22.02
C LEU A 119 10.59 11.83 -22.82
N ALA A 120 9.97 12.38 -23.86
CA ALA A 120 9.14 11.64 -24.81
C ALA A 120 9.73 11.69 -26.21
N GLU A 121 9.41 10.69 -27.01
CA GLU A 121 9.72 10.69 -28.44
C GLU A 121 8.69 11.51 -29.20
N LYS A 122 9.15 12.35 -30.11
CA LYS A 122 8.35 13.09 -31.08
C LYS A 122 9.12 13.26 -32.39
N ASP A 123 8.61 12.72 -33.46
CA ASP A 123 9.20 12.82 -34.80
C ASP A 123 10.69 12.41 -34.87
N GLY A 124 11.04 11.34 -34.13
CA GLY A 124 12.41 10.82 -34.05
C GLY A 124 13.35 11.63 -33.14
N LYS A 125 12.82 12.60 -32.39
CA LYS A 125 13.60 13.45 -31.47
C LYS A 125 13.07 13.34 -30.04
N ALA A 126 13.94 13.67 -29.09
CA ALA A 126 13.53 13.81 -27.71
C ALA A 126 12.80 15.14 -27.49
N GLU A 127 11.65 15.08 -26.83
CA GLU A 127 10.90 16.24 -26.36
C GLU A 127 10.82 16.21 -24.84
N GLN A 128 11.28 17.27 -24.20
CA GLN A 128 11.19 17.46 -22.76
C GLN A 128 9.77 17.90 -22.39
N ILE A 129 9.15 17.17 -21.44
CA ILE A 129 7.82 17.47 -20.96
C ILE A 129 7.87 17.71 -19.45
N VAL A 130 7.41 18.87 -19.01
CA VAL A 130 7.24 19.17 -17.58
C VAL A 130 6.00 18.43 -17.07
N VAL A 131 6.18 17.67 -16.01
CA VAL A 131 5.11 16.85 -15.40
C VAL A 131 5.00 17.11 -13.91
N LYS A 132 3.84 16.79 -13.35
CA LYS A 132 3.63 16.78 -11.90
C LYS A 132 3.64 15.32 -11.43
N PRO A 133 4.68 14.88 -10.71
CA PRO A 133 4.71 13.54 -10.15
C PRO A 133 3.65 13.38 -9.05
N GLY A 134 3.01 12.24 -9.03
CA GLY A 134 2.09 11.82 -7.98
C GLY A 134 2.74 10.83 -7.01
N ILE A 135 2.00 9.77 -6.67
CA ILE A 135 2.47 8.73 -5.76
C ILE A 135 3.46 7.82 -6.49
N THR A 136 4.51 7.42 -5.78
CA THR A 136 5.42 6.35 -6.23
C THR A 136 5.09 5.07 -5.48
N ASP A 137 4.84 4.00 -6.23
CA ASP A 137 4.62 2.66 -5.71
C ASP A 137 5.29 1.63 -6.62
N ASN A 138 5.95 0.62 -6.04
CA ASN A 138 6.63 -0.45 -6.78
C ASN A 138 7.52 0.05 -7.93
N ASN A 139 8.32 1.08 -7.69
CA ASN A 139 9.20 1.74 -8.66
C ASN A 139 8.48 2.40 -9.84
N MET A 140 7.17 2.59 -9.75
CA MET A 140 6.37 3.34 -10.72
C MET A 140 5.90 4.63 -10.08
N THR A 141 6.14 5.76 -10.75
CA THR A 141 5.69 7.09 -10.30
C THR A 141 4.54 7.55 -11.19
N GLU A 142 3.44 7.90 -10.55
CA GLU A 142 2.27 8.46 -11.24
C GLU A 142 2.58 9.83 -11.83
N ILE A 143 1.97 10.14 -12.97
CA ILE A 143 1.93 11.49 -13.54
C ILE A 143 0.51 12.03 -13.35
N LEU A 144 0.41 13.12 -12.61
CA LEU A 144 -0.85 13.84 -12.49
C LEU A 144 -1.15 14.60 -13.79
N ASP A 145 -2.43 14.71 -14.15
CA ASP A 145 -2.88 15.40 -15.39
C ASP A 145 -2.30 14.78 -16.69
N ALA A 146 -2.19 13.45 -16.73
CA ALA A 146 -1.56 12.72 -17.82
C ALA A 146 -2.41 12.59 -19.12
N GLU A 147 -3.63 13.15 -19.18
CA GLU A 147 -4.49 13.04 -20.36
C GLU A 147 -3.80 13.46 -21.68
N PRO A 148 -3.05 14.57 -21.75
CA PRO A 148 -2.34 14.96 -22.97
C PRO A 148 -1.18 14.04 -23.34
N LEU A 149 -0.78 13.15 -22.44
CA LEU A 149 0.40 12.29 -22.56
C LEU A 149 0.05 10.87 -22.99
N LYS A 150 -1.22 10.52 -23.01
CA LYS A 150 -1.68 9.19 -23.39
C LYS A 150 -1.30 8.87 -24.84
N GLY A 151 -0.75 7.67 -25.06
CA GLY A 151 -0.32 7.19 -26.36
C GLY A 151 1.04 7.70 -26.84
N ARG A 152 1.74 8.55 -26.05
CA ARG A 152 3.10 8.97 -26.34
C ARG A 152 4.10 7.90 -25.90
N LYS A 153 5.23 7.85 -26.60
CA LYS A 153 6.38 6.99 -26.24
C LYS A 153 7.33 7.77 -25.34
N PHE A 154 7.73 7.17 -24.21
CA PHE A 154 8.61 7.81 -23.24
C PHE A 154 9.96 7.12 -23.19
N ILE A 155 11.01 7.89 -22.94
CA ILE A 155 12.37 7.41 -22.77
C ILE A 155 12.52 7.00 -21.31
N VAL A 156 12.57 5.70 -21.04
CA VAL A 156 12.68 5.13 -19.69
C VAL A 156 14.06 4.57 -19.38
N ARG A 157 14.95 4.51 -20.38
CA ARG A 157 16.36 4.14 -20.22
C ARG A 157 17.23 5.01 -21.10
N GLY A 158 18.41 5.40 -20.59
CA GLY A 158 19.34 6.28 -21.27
C GLY A 158 18.96 7.77 -21.21
N GLN A 159 17.93 8.12 -20.47
CA GLN A 159 17.38 9.49 -20.33
C GLN A 159 18.42 10.50 -19.81
N THR A 160 19.44 10.05 -19.07
CA THR A 160 20.53 10.92 -18.56
C THR A 160 21.50 11.38 -19.64
N PHE A 161 21.51 10.73 -20.79
CA PHE A 161 22.41 11.02 -21.92
C PHE A 161 21.70 11.78 -23.05
N VAL A 162 20.41 12.10 -22.88
CA VAL A 162 19.58 12.68 -23.92
C VAL A 162 19.07 14.04 -23.46
N ASN A 163 19.26 15.05 -24.31
CA ASN A 163 18.72 16.39 -24.11
C ASN A 163 17.51 16.66 -24.99
N ASP A 164 16.82 17.75 -24.69
CA ASP A 164 15.71 18.22 -25.52
C ASP A 164 16.17 18.49 -26.97
N GLY A 165 15.46 17.93 -27.93
CA GLY A 165 15.78 18.07 -29.35
C GLY A 165 16.79 17.08 -29.92
N ASP A 166 17.42 16.26 -29.09
CA ASP A 166 18.39 15.24 -29.55
C ASP A 166 17.70 14.19 -30.43
N GLN A 167 18.42 13.76 -31.46
CA GLN A 167 17.95 12.71 -32.34
C GLN A 167 18.00 11.34 -31.67
N LEU A 168 16.92 10.61 -31.70
CA LEU A 168 16.80 9.33 -31.00
C LEU A 168 17.11 8.15 -31.93
N SER A 169 17.88 7.20 -31.41
CA SER A 169 18.00 5.85 -31.98
C SER A 169 17.42 4.87 -30.97
N VAL A 170 16.22 4.35 -31.24
CA VAL A 170 15.53 3.43 -30.33
C VAL A 170 16.14 2.03 -30.45
N LEU A 171 16.71 1.55 -29.37
CA LEU A 171 17.34 0.22 -29.31
C LEU A 171 16.31 -0.88 -29.00
N LYS A 172 15.26 -0.58 -28.21
CA LYS A 172 14.22 -1.54 -27.82
C LYS A 172 12.98 -0.79 -27.30
N GLU A 173 11.80 -1.24 -27.71
CA GLU A 173 10.53 -0.88 -27.07
C GLU A 173 10.18 -1.91 -25.97
N LEU A 174 9.67 -1.44 -24.83
CA LEU A 174 9.29 -2.25 -23.67
C LEU A 174 7.77 -2.47 -23.63
#